data_792fce519bfe197c21e3e1b2c2e74ea5
#
_entry.id   792fce519bfe197c21e3e1b2c2e74ea5
#
_cell.length_a   1.000
_cell.length_b   1.000
_cell.length_c   1.000
_cell.angle_alpha   90.00
_cell.angle_beta   90.00
_cell.angle_gamma   90.00
#
_symmetry.space_group_name_H-M   'P 1'
#
loop_
_entity.id
_entity.type
_entity.pdbx_description
1 polymer ?
#
loop_
_entity_poly.entity_id
_entity_poly.type
_entity_poly.pdbx_seq_one_letter_code
_entity_poly.pdbx_strand_id
1 'polypeptide(L)'
;MTKFSTMNHIRYYIICLILLCFSGCSTLIQATPEYTSAPTPTEPPMAARVNGEGITLAEYESELSRYQAYESEQGISSESTAQRNKVLDELITQVLLAQAGSLQGYVIEDSVLDQNLNDLINQAGGQEKYQEWLSKNAFDEESFKRALRRSLVSAWMRDQIAASVGDTADQVHVRQIRVSTIEEAQQVQQQLQGGTDFNLLAAQYDPLTIGELGWFPRGYLLQPTVDEAAFNLQPGQVSEMIQSEVGYHFLLLVERGAQHTLSPDARLFLQRQAVIQWLEQRRAESTIEILVP
;
A
#
# COMPACT_ATOMS: atom_id res chain seq x y z
N MET A 1 54.21 15.12 13.48
CA MET A 1 54.85 15.60 14.72
C MET A 1 53.73 15.76 15.75
N THR A 2 53.67 14.79 16.59
CA THR A 2 53.97 14.79 18.04
C THR A 2 52.96 15.57 18.85
N LYS A 3 52.36 15.11 19.88
CA LYS A 3 52.38 13.97 20.81
C LYS A 3 51.26 14.22 21.80
N PHE A 4 50.49 13.24 22.23
CA PHE A 4 50.53 12.57 23.54
C PHE A 4 50.42 13.57 24.73
N SER A 5 49.63 13.39 25.72
CA SER A 5 49.60 12.27 26.66
C SER A 5 48.75 12.63 27.88
N THR A 6 48.04 11.72 28.36
CA THR A 6 48.01 11.04 29.67
C THR A 6 47.22 11.75 30.75
N MET A 7 46.19 11.14 31.26
CA MET A 7 46.13 9.96 32.16
C MET A 7 46.45 10.35 33.63
N ASN A 8 45.57 10.06 34.47
CA ASN A 8 45.71 9.26 35.66
C ASN A 8 45.31 9.90 37.01
N HIS A 9 44.47 9.15 37.66
CA HIS A 9 44.47 8.70 39.07
C HIS A 9 44.30 9.70 40.19
N ILE A 10 43.47 9.30 41.13
CA ILE A 10 43.69 8.89 42.52
C ILE A 10 42.33 8.82 43.18
N ARG A 11 41.71 7.78 43.50
CA ARG A 11 41.84 6.67 44.48
C ARG A 11 42.30 7.09 45.87
N TYR A 12 41.50 6.62 46.86
CA TYR A 12 41.75 6.37 48.29
C TYR A 12 41.48 7.55 49.24
N TYR A 13 40.92 7.43 50.38
CA TYR A 13 40.88 6.57 51.55
C TYR A 13 39.87 7.12 52.52
N ILE A 14 39.08 6.50 53.25
CA ILE A 14 39.11 5.46 54.30
C ILE A 14 38.62 6.02 55.65
N ILE A 15 37.62 5.32 56.20
CA ILE A 15 37.51 4.69 57.52
C ILE A 15 37.14 5.55 58.75
N CYS A 16 36.07 5.09 59.38
CA CYS A 16 35.76 4.93 60.80
C CYS A 16 35.80 6.12 61.73
N LEU A 17 34.69 6.40 62.35
CA LEU A 17 34.62 6.28 63.79
C LEU A 17 33.18 5.98 64.30
N ILE A 18 33.09 4.87 64.98
CA ILE A 18 31.94 4.43 65.81
C ILE A 18 32.00 5.25 67.12
N LEU A 19 30.88 5.78 67.53
CA LEU A 19 30.59 5.99 68.95
C LEU A 19 29.10 5.99 69.24
N LEU A 20 28.71 5.01 69.96
CA LEU A 20 27.42 4.80 70.60
C LEU A 20 27.07 5.98 71.58
N CYS A 21 25.84 6.41 71.52
CA CYS A 21 25.14 6.87 72.73
C CYS A 21 23.67 6.51 72.66
N PHE A 22 23.29 5.75 73.61
CA PHE A 22 21.91 5.28 73.89
C PHE A 22 21.03 6.42 74.39
N SER A 23 19.74 6.25 74.09
CA SER A 23 18.57 6.61 74.91
C SER A 23 17.60 7.60 74.28
N GLY A 24 16.40 7.11 74.08
CA GLY A 24 15.22 7.96 73.86
C GLY A 24 14.14 7.25 72.99
N CYS A 25 13.37 6.33 73.60
CA CYS A 25 12.09 5.89 73.08
C CYS A 25 11.13 7.07 72.92
N SER A 26 10.76 7.41 71.73
CA SER A 26 9.52 8.10 71.39
C SER A 26 9.01 7.48 70.08
N THR A 27 8.02 6.65 70.19
CA THR A 27 7.28 6.07 69.06
C THR A 27 6.48 7.19 68.37
N LEU A 28 7.11 7.89 67.46
CA LEU A 28 6.39 8.62 66.44
C LEU A 28 5.96 7.62 65.36
N ILE A 29 4.67 7.30 65.34
CA ILE A 29 4.01 6.65 64.21
C ILE A 29 4.11 7.65 63.05
N GLN A 30 5.15 7.52 62.20
CA GLN A 30 5.19 8.15 60.91
C GLN A 30 4.19 7.42 60.02
N ALA A 31 3.05 8.07 59.77
CA ALA A 31 2.19 7.68 58.69
C ALA A 31 3.03 7.73 57.42
N THR A 32 3.36 6.55 56.84
CA THR A 32 3.90 6.46 55.49
C THR A 32 2.88 7.09 54.56
N PRO A 33 3.26 8.08 53.73
CA PRO A 33 2.34 8.55 52.70
C PRO A 33 2.06 7.36 51.80
N GLU A 34 0.80 6.98 51.75
CA GLU A 34 0.28 6.00 50.80
C GLU A 34 0.46 6.65 49.44
N TYR A 35 1.51 6.25 48.69
CA TYR A 35 1.69 6.61 47.31
C TYR A 35 0.54 5.98 46.57
N THR A 36 -0.54 6.73 46.39
CA THR A 36 -1.56 6.38 45.40
C THR A 36 -0.85 6.33 44.07
N SER A 37 -0.61 5.14 43.54
CA SER A 37 -0.06 4.97 42.20
C SER A 37 -0.95 5.77 41.25
N ALA A 38 -0.36 6.72 40.52
CA ALA A 38 -1.08 7.42 39.49
C ALA A 38 -1.75 6.36 38.58
N PRO A 39 -3.01 6.55 38.18
CA PRO A 39 -3.68 5.57 37.33
C PRO A 39 -2.80 5.36 36.09
N THR A 40 -2.45 4.10 35.82
CA THR A 40 -1.77 3.72 34.59
C THR A 40 -2.62 4.25 33.44
N PRO A 41 -2.03 5.00 32.49
CA PRO A 41 -2.79 5.50 31.35
C PRO A 41 -3.47 4.30 30.67
N THR A 42 -4.79 4.27 30.70
CA THR A 42 -5.54 3.24 30.00
C THR A 42 -5.29 3.42 28.50
N GLU A 43 -4.77 2.40 27.85
CA GLU A 43 -4.58 2.42 26.41
C GLU A 43 -5.93 2.72 25.72
N PRO A 44 -5.95 3.62 24.71
CA PRO A 44 -7.20 3.92 24.01
C PRO A 44 -7.76 2.68 23.33
N PRO A 45 -9.09 2.56 23.16
CA PRO A 45 -9.69 1.47 22.42
C PRO A 45 -9.10 1.37 21.02
N MET A 46 -8.80 0.13 20.57
CA MET A 46 -8.18 -0.14 19.29
C MET A 46 -9.19 -0.75 18.32
N ALA A 47 -9.12 -0.35 17.05
CA ALA A 47 -9.84 -0.98 15.93
C ALA A 47 -9.06 -2.17 15.36
N ALA A 48 -7.73 -2.04 15.31
CA ALA A 48 -6.83 -3.11 14.89
C ALA A 48 -5.41 -2.92 15.47
N ARG A 49 -4.60 -3.97 15.39
CA ARG A 49 -3.15 -3.92 15.61
C ARG A 49 -2.44 -4.55 14.43
N VAL A 50 -1.36 -3.92 14.00
CA VAL A 50 -0.51 -4.40 12.89
C VAL A 50 0.92 -4.49 13.40
N ASN A 51 1.45 -5.69 13.59
CA ASN A 51 2.77 -5.94 14.17
C ASN A 51 2.96 -5.24 15.53
N GLY A 52 1.89 -5.18 16.33
CA GLY A 52 1.86 -4.50 17.62
C GLY A 52 1.55 -2.99 17.58
N GLU A 53 1.62 -2.33 16.43
CA GLU A 53 1.19 -0.93 16.27
C GLU A 53 -0.33 -0.83 16.21
N GLY A 54 -0.92 0.00 17.08
CA GLY A 54 -2.36 0.16 17.18
C GLY A 54 -2.93 1.16 16.18
N ILE A 55 -4.06 0.79 15.58
CA ILE A 55 -5.00 1.70 14.92
C ILE A 55 -6.12 1.94 15.92
N THR A 56 -6.27 3.19 16.41
CA THR A 56 -7.28 3.49 17.43
C THR A 56 -8.70 3.41 16.86
N LEU A 57 -9.65 3.08 17.72
CA LEU A 57 -11.06 3.08 17.33
C LEU A 57 -11.52 4.47 16.86
N ALA A 58 -11.06 5.54 17.55
CA ALA A 58 -11.38 6.92 17.17
C ALA A 58 -10.85 7.28 15.77
N GLU A 59 -9.63 6.85 15.42
CA GLU A 59 -9.08 7.03 14.08
C GLU A 59 -9.90 6.31 13.01
N TYR A 60 -10.24 5.07 13.26
CA TYR A 60 -11.07 4.26 12.36
C TYR A 60 -12.47 4.86 12.15
N GLU A 61 -13.17 5.24 13.23
CA GLU A 61 -14.51 5.84 13.16
C GLU A 61 -14.49 7.18 12.42
N SER A 62 -13.46 8.00 12.63
CA SER A 62 -13.29 9.26 11.93
C SER A 62 -13.06 9.04 10.43
N GLU A 63 -12.23 8.08 10.05
CA GLU A 63 -12.00 7.74 8.63
C GLU A 63 -13.27 7.17 7.99
N LEU A 64 -13.98 6.29 8.69
CA LEU A 64 -15.24 5.74 8.21
C LEU A 64 -16.28 6.84 7.96
N SER A 65 -16.39 7.80 8.86
CA SER A 65 -17.31 8.93 8.71
C SER A 65 -16.95 9.78 7.46
N ARG A 66 -15.65 10.05 7.24
CA ARG A 66 -15.18 10.77 6.05
C ARG A 66 -15.48 10.00 4.76
N TYR A 67 -15.21 8.70 4.77
CA TYR A 67 -15.48 7.84 3.62
C TYR A 67 -16.98 7.80 3.27
N GLN A 68 -17.84 7.69 4.27
CA GLN A 68 -19.30 7.70 4.09
C GLN A 68 -19.81 9.05 3.56
N ALA A 69 -19.26 10.17 4.07
CA ALA A 69 -19.58 11.49 3.58
C ALA A 69 -19.19 11.65 2.10
N TYR A 70 -18.00 11.19 1.73
CA TYR A 70 -17.53 11.20 0.35
C TYR A 70 -18.45 10.38 -0.57
N GLU A 71 -18.77 9.14 -0.21
CA GLU A 71 -19.68 8.30 -1.02
C GLU A 71 -21.06 8.95 -1.19
N SER A 72 -21.60 9.55 -0.11
CA SER A 72 -22.88 10.26 -0.14
C SER A 72 -22.83 11.46 -1.10
N GLU A 73 -21.75 12.24 -1.10
CA GLU A 73 -21.53 13.36 -2.03
C GLU A 73 -21.45 12.90 -3.49
N GLN A 74 -20.90 11.71 -3.73
CA GLN A 74 -20.81 11.11 -5.08
C GLN A 74 -22.07 10.36 -5.51
N GLY A 75 -23.09 10.26 -4.65
CA GLY A 75 -24.30 9.47 -4.91
C GLY A 75 -24.04 7.95 -4.94
N ILE A 76 -22.94 7.50 -4.34
CA ILE A 76 -22.59 6.08 -4.22
C ILE A 76 -23.30 5.52 -2.98
N SER A 77 -23.93 4.36 -3.13
CA SER A 77 -24.55 3.64 -2.02
C SER A 77 -23.86 2.27 -1.89
N SER A 78 -23.01 2.14 -0.89
CA SER A 78 -22.35 0.88 -0.55
C SER A 78 -22.95 0.29 0.74
N GLU A 79 -22.89 -1.03 0.90
CA GLU A 79 -23.25 -1.68 2.16
C GLU A 79 -22.30 -1.22 3.28
N SER A 80 -22.87 -0.98 4.47
CA SER A 80 -22.11 -0.49 5.63
C SER A 80 -20.97 -1.42 6.04
N THR A 81 -21.11 -2.72 5.83
CA THR A 81 -20.04 -3.70 6.08
C THR A 81 -18.90 -3.56 5.08
N ALA A 82 -19.21 -3.36 3.79
CA ALA A 82 -18.19 -3.14 2.76
C ALA A 82 -17.41 -1.85 3.01
N GLN A 83 -18.08 -0.78 3.42
CA GLN A 83 -17.45 0.49 3.81
C GLN A 83 -16.48 0.31 4.99
N ARG A 84 -16.95 -0.39 6.05
CA ARG A 84 -16.13 -0.67 7.23
C ARG A 84 -14.87 -1.47 6.88
N ASN A 85 -15.02 -2.55 6.12
CA ASN A 85 -13.91 -3.38 5.71
C ASN A 85 -12.91 -2.61 4.85
N LYS A 86 -13.40 -1.79 3.92
CA LYS A 86 -12.54 -0.99 3.04
C LYS A 86 -11.72 0.03 3.82
N VAL A 87 -12.34 0.75 4.74
CA VAL A 87 -11.63 1.75 5.56
C VAL A 87 -10.60 1.10 6.47
N LEU A 88 -10.95 -0.01 7.11
CA LEU A 88 -10.02 -0.75 7.96
C LEU A 88 -8.83 -1.29 7.15
N ASP A 89 -9.11 -1.84 5.98
CA ASP A 89 -8.10 -2.36 5.06
C ASP A 89 -7.12 -1.27 4.58
N GLU A 90 -7.63 -0.09 4.28
CA GLU A 90 -6.81 1.07 3.89
C GLU A 90 -5.91 1.54 5.04
N LEU A 91 -6.43 1.62 6.27
CA LEU A 91 -5.64 1.98 7.44
C LEU A 91 -4.53 0.95 7.72
N ILE A 92 -4.85 -0.35 7.64
CA ILE A 92 -3.87 -1.44 7.76
C ILE A 92 -2.80 -1.32 6.67
N THR A 93 -3.20 -1.05 5.43
CA THR A 93 -2.29 -0.85 4.29
C THR A 93 -1.32 0.30 4.55
N GLN A 94 -1.81 1.43 5.05
CA GLN A 94 -0.98 2.59 5.37
C GLN A 94 0.03 2.27 6.49
N VAL A 95 -0.39 1.54 7.52
CA VAL A 95 0.52 1.12 8.60
C VAL A 95 1.60 0.18 8.06
N LEU A 96 1.26 -0.81 7.25
CA LEU A 96 2.23 -1.75 6.66
C LEU A 96 3.28 -1.02 5.79
N LEU A 97 2.84 -0.10 4.94
CA LEU A 97 3.75 0.71 4.13
C LEU A 97 4.63 1.62 4.99
N ALA A 98 4.05 2.28 6.00
CA ALA A 98 4.80 3.17 6.90
C ALA A 98 5.84 2.41 7.72
N GLN A 99 5.50 1.24 8.26
CA GLN A 99 6.45 0.37 8.96
C GLN A 99 7.60 -0.04 8.05
N ALA A 100 7.30 -0.42 6.81
CA ALA A 100 8.33 -0.80 5.84
C ALA A 100 9.23 0.38 5.46
N GLY A 101 8.69 1.56 5.25
CA GLY A 101 9.46 2.77 4.98
C GLY A 101 10.38 3.12 6.14
N SER A 102 9.88 3.03 7.36
CA SER A 102 10.67 3.27 8.59
C SER A 102 11.79 2.24 8.76
N LEU A 103 11.54 0.95 8.45
CA LEU A 103 12.55 -0.10 8.48
C LEU A 103 13.66 0.11 7.43
N GLN A 104 13.35 0.79 6.31
CA GLN A 104 14.35 1.22 5.32
C GLN A 104 15.09 2.51 5.73
N GLY A 105 14.82 3.03 6.92
CA GLY A 105 15.47 4.23 7.46
C GLY A 105 14.85 5.54 6.98
N TYR A 106 13.69 5.51 6.31
CA TYR A 106 13.02 6.74 5.90
C TYR A 106 12.27 7.34 7.09
N VAL A 107 12.74 8.49 7.54
CA VAL A 107 12.17 9.24 8.67
C VAL A 107 11.78 10.64 8.16
N ILE A 108 10.57 11.05 8.48
CA ILE A 108 10.12 12.42 8.21
C ILE A 108 10.62 13.31 9.36
N GLU A 109 11.57 14.20 9.05
CA GLU A 109 12.03 15.23 9.95
C GLU A 109 10.89 16.20 10.30
N ASP A 110 10.85 16.69 11.52
CA ASP A 110 9.78 17.58 11.98
C ASP A 110 9.68 18.85 11.12
N SER A 111 10.82 19.38 10.65
CA SER A 111 10.86 20.52 9.72
C SER A 111 10.15 20.26 8.40
N VAL A 112 10.25 19.04 7.87
CA VAL A 112 9.56 18.62 6.62
C VAL A 112 8.07 18.45 6.87
N LEU A 113 7.71 17.89 8.03
CA LEU A 113 6.31 17.75 8.44
C LEU A 113 5.65 19.12 8.60
N ASP A 114 6.32 20.06 9.29
CA ASP A 114 5.83 21.43 9.49
C ASP A 114 5.72 22.20 8.17
N GLN A 115 6.64 21.98 7.22
CA GLN A 115 6.53 22.57 5.88
C GLN A 115 5.30 22.05 5.15
N ASN A 116 5.09 20.73 5.10
CA ASN A 116 3.90 20.13 4.49
C ASN A 116 2.61 20.63 5.16
N LEU A 117 2.61 20.77 6.48
CA LEU A 117 1.48 21.29 7.23
C LEU A 117 1.19 22.77 6.85
N ASN A 118 2.22 23.59 6.77
CA ASN A 118 2.07 24.99 6.37
C ASN A 118 1.54 25.12 4.93
N ASP A 119 1.98 24.26 4.03
CA ASP A 119 1.47 24.20 2.66
C ASP A 119 -0.02 23.83 2.63
N LEU A 120 -0.44 22.86 3.44
CA LEU A 120 -1.85 22.49 3.59
C LEU A 120 -2.69 23.62 4.20
N ILE A 121 -2.18 24.32 5.22
CA ILE A 121 -2.84 25.49 5.82
C ILE A 121 -3.03 26.59 4.77
N ASN A 122 -2.01 26.88 3.95
CA ASN A 122 -2.08 27.87 2.89
C ASN A 122 -3.10 27.47 1.81
N GLN A 123 -3.10 26.18 1.39
CA GLN A 123 -4.07 25.65 0.42
C GLN A 123 -5.51 25.68 0.95
N ALA A 124 -5.70 25.46 2.24
CA ALA A 124 -7.01 25.55 2.90
C ALA A 124 -7.54 27.02 2.96
N GLY A 125 -6.70 28.00 2.73
CA GLY A 125 -7.04 29.41 2.81
C GLY A 125 -6.72 30.05 4.16
N GLY A 126 -5.74 29.50 4.89
CA GLY A 126 -5.20 29.99 6.15
C GLY A 126 -5.63 29.19 7.38
N GLN A 127 -5.08 29.61 8.53
CA GLN A 127 -5.20 28.87 9.78
C GLN A 127 -6.66 28.66 10.25
N GLU A 128 -7.51 29.66 10.12
CA GLU A 128 -8.92 29.57 10.52
C GLU A 128 -9.65 28.48 9.75
N LYS A 129 -9.51 28.47 8.42
CA LYS A 129 -10.12 27.47 7.56
C LYS A 129 -9.55 26.08 7.77
N TYR A 130 -8.26 25.98 8.08
CA TYR A 130 -7.62 24.73 8.46
C TYR A 130 -8.21 24.17 9.77
N GLN A 131 -8.43 24.99 10.79
CA GLN A 131 -9.06 24.58 12.05
C GLN A 131 -10.52 24.15 11.86
N GLU A 132 -11.28 24.87 11.02
CA GLU A 132 -12.63 24.46 10.62
C GLU A 132 -12.59 23.09 9.91
N TRP A 133 -11.64 22.90 9.03
CA TRP A 133 -11.45 21.63 8.30
C TRP A 133 -11.10 20.48 9.27
N LEU A 134 -10.16 20.68 10.20
CA LEU A 134 -9.80 19.68 11.21
C LEU A 134 -11.06 19.27 12.00
N SER A 135 -11.81 20.25 12.51
CA SER A 135 -13.01 20.00 13.29
C SER A 135 -14.08 19.24 12.49
N LYS A 136 -14.33 19.65 11.23
CA LYS A 136 -15.27 18.97 10.33
C LYS A 136 -14.89 17.52 10.07
N ASN A 137 -13.59 17.22 10.05
CA ASN A 137 -13.06 15.90 9.75
C ASN A 137 -12.68 15.09 11.01
N ALA A 138 -13.14 15.53 12.17
CA ALA A 138 -12.88 14.86 13.46
C ALA A 138 -11.38 14.64 13.76
N PHE A 139 -10.54 15.61 13.39
CA PHE A 139 -9.14 15.66 13.77
C PHE A 139 -8.88 16.71 14.86
N ASP A 140 -7.98 16.41 15.77
CA ASP A 140 -7.18 17.40 16.45
C ASP A 140 -5.82 17.56 15.73
N GLU A 141 -5.05 18.56 16.13
CA GLU A 141 -3.78 18.87 15.47
C GLU A 141 -2.76 17.72 15.61
N GLU A 142 -2.72 17.06 16.76
CA GLU A 142 -1.79 15.97 17.03
C GLU A 142 -2.16 14.69 16.25
N SER A 143 -3.43 14.34 16.22
CA SER A 143 -3.90 13.19 15.44
C SER A 143 -3.71 13.41 13.94
N PHE A 144 -3.93 14.64 13.47
CA PHE A 144 -3.67 15.01 12.08
C PHE A 144 -2.18 14.94 11.73
N LYS A 145 -1.29 15.48 12.57
CA LYS A 145 0.18 15.39 12.36
C LYS A 145 0.66 13.93 12.31
N ARG A 146 0.13 13.06 13.18
CA ARG A 146 0.46 11.63 13.14
C ARG A 146 -0.01 10.97 11.82
N ALA A 147 -1.25 11.25 11.42
CA ALA A 147 -1.80 10.73 10.16
C ALA A 147 -1.02 11.24 8.94
N LEU A 148 -0.66 12.53 8.92
CA LEU A 148 0.15 13.12 7.86
C LEU A 148 1.53 12.48 7.77
N ARG A 149 2.23 12.33 8.91
CA ARG A 149 3.55 11.66 8.94
C ARG A 149 3.45 10.25 8.38
N ARG A 150 2.48 9.45 8.83
CA ARG A 150 2.25 8.08 8.33
C ARG A 150 1.94 8.08 6.84
N SER A 151 1.10 8.98 6.36
CA SER A 151 0.76 9.12 4.94
C SER A 151 1.99 9.44 4.08
N LEU A 152 2.86 10.35 4.52
CA LEU A 152 4.09 10.70 3.81
C LEU A 152 5.06 9.51 3.71
N VAL A 153 5.26 8.78 4.83
CA VAL A 153 6.13 7.58 4.82
C VAL A 153 5.53 6.48 3.94
N SER A 154 4.21 6.28 4.01
CA SER A 154 3.50 5.29 3.19
C SER A 154 3.59 5.63 1.69
N ALA A 155 3.43 6.90 1.33
CA ALA A 155 3.56 7.37 -0.04
C ALA A 155 4.98 7.14 -0.56
N TRP A 156 6.00 7.51 0.22
CA TRP A 156 7.39 7.26 -0.13
C TRP A 156 7.66 5.76 -0.37
N MET A 157 7.20 4.89 0.52
CA MET A 157 7.41 3.44 0.37
C MET A 157 6.71 2.89 -0.87
N ARG A 158 5.48 3.32 -1.15
CA ARG A 158 4.75 2.96 -2.37
C ARG A 158 5.52 3.39 -3.63
N ASP A 159 6.07 4.61 -3.62
CA ASP A 159 6.86 5.13 -4.73
C ASP A 159 8.17 4.35 -4.92
N GLN A 160 8.82 3.90 -3.83
CA GLN A 160 9.99 3.01 -3.91
C GLN A 160 9.63 1.66 -4.54
N ILE A 161 8.49 1.06 -4.16
CA ILE A 161 8.01 -0.19 -4.77
C ILE A 161 7.73 0.02 -6.26
N ALA A 162 7.01 1.08 -6.61
CA ALA A 162 6.71 1.40 -8.00
C ALA A 162 7.99 1.68 -8.82
N ALA A 163 8.97 2.37 -8.24
CA ALA A 163 10.25 2.67 -8.88
C ALA A 163 11.13 1.41 -9.11
N SER A 164 10.86 0.31 -8.40
CA SER A 164 11.56 -0.97 -8.62
C SER A 164 11.22 -1.61 -9.97
N VAL A 165 10.10 -1.20 -10.60
CA VAL A 165 9.73 -1.66 -11.94
C VAL A 165 10.63 -0.99 -12.97
N GLY A 166 11.39 -1.81 -13.70
CA GLY A 166 12.29 -1.36 -14.75
C GLY A 166 11.57 -0.75 -15.96
N ASP A 167 12.36 -0.33 -16.94
CA ASP A 167 11.84 0.23 -18.20
C ASP A 167 11.49 -0.86 -19.23
N THR A 168 11.86 -2.10 -18.98
CA THR A 168 11.65 -3.25 -19.87
C THR A 168 11.02 -4.42 -19.10
N ALA A 169 10.31 -5.30 -19.83
CA ALA A 169 9.75 -6.55 -19.30
C ALA A 169 9.66 -7.61 -20.38
N ASP A 170 9.37 -8.87 -19.97
CA ASP A 170 8.93 -9.92 -20.90
C ASP A 170 7.54 -9.54 -21.41
N GLN A 171 7.43 -9.32 -22.74
CA GLN A 171 6.21 -8.91 -23.41
C GLN A 171 5.95 -9.76 -24.64
N VAL A 172 4.69 -9.83 -25.01
CA VAL A 172 4.22 -10.46 -26.25
C VAL A 172 3.52 -9.43 -27.11
N HIS A 173 3.72 -9.56 -28.44
CA HIS A 173 3.01 -8.81 -29.47
C HIS A 173 1.99 -9.73 -30.11
N VAL A 174 0.73 -9.41 -29.97
CA VAL A 174 -0.38 -10.32 -30.30
C VAL A 174 -1.41 -9.62 -31.18
N ARG A 175 -1.96 -10.37 -32.12
CA ARG A 175 -3.22 -10.06 -32.83
C ARG A 175 -4.31 -11.00 -32.37
N GLN A 176 -5.56 -10.53 -32.38
CA GLN A 176 -6.71 -11.35 -32.02
C GLN A 176 -7.84 -11.25 -33.03
N ILE A 177 -8.58 -12.33 -33.15
CA ILE A 177 -9.94 -12.35 -33.72
C ILE A 177 -10.87 -12.61 -32.56
N ARG A 178 -11.81 -11.70 -32.30
CA ARG A 178 -12.82 -11.88 -31.26
C ARG A 178 -14.21 -11.90 -31.88
N VAL A 179 -15.00 -12.92 -31.55
CA VAL A 179 -16.38 -13.09 -31.97
C VAL A 179 -17.28 -13.33 -30.75
N SER A 180 -18.56 -13.04 -30.89
CA SER A 180 -19.50 -13.07 -29.77
C SER A 180 -20.21 -14.42 -29.61
N THR A 181 -20.35 -15.17 -30.69
CA THR A 181 -21.12 -16.42 -30.72
C THR A 181 -20.23 -17.63 -31.00
N ILE A 182 -20.68 -18.80 -30.54
CA ILE A 182 -19.98 -20.06 -30.80
C ILE A 182 -20.01 -20.43 -32.27
N GLU A 183 -21.09 -20.10 -32.98
CA GLU A 183 -21.25 -20.37 -34.40
C GLU A 183 -20.23 -19.60 -35.23
N GLU A 184 -20.04 -18.32 -34.95
CA GLU A 184 -18.99 -17.50 -35.56
C GLU A 184 -17.60 -18.06 -35.25
N ALA A 185 -17.38 -18.43 -33.98
CA ALA A 185 -16.10 -19.01 -33.56
C ALA A 185 -15.77 -20.31 -34.31
N GLN A 186 -16.75 -21.18 -34.52
CA GLN A 186 -16.58 -22.40 -35.32
C GLN A 186 -16.27 -22.09 -36.78
N GLN A 187 -16.88 -21.06 -37.38
CA GLN A 187 -16.55 -20.62 -38.74
C GLN A 187 -15.13 -20.08 -38.83
N VAL A 188 -14.69 -19.24 -37.88
CA VAL A 188 -13.31 -18.75 -37.77
C VAL A 188 -12.33 -19.93 -37.68
N GLN A 189 -12.62 -20.88 -36.77
CA GLN A 189 -11.79 -22.06 -36.56
C GLN A 189 -11.63 -22.89 -37.85
N GLN A 190 -12.75 -23.14 -38.57
CA GLN A 190 -12.73 -23.88 -39.84
C GLN A 190 -11.88 -23.16 -40.91
N GLN A 191 -11.99 -21.84 -41.01
CA GLN A 191 -11.20 -21.05 -41.97
C GLN A 191 -9.71 -21.07 -41.62
N LEU A 192 -9.34 -20.95 -40.36
CA LEU A 192 -7.96 -21.05 -39.91
C LEU A 192 -7.37 -22.44 -40.13
N GLN A 193 -8.14 -23.50 -39.85
CA GLN A 193 -7.75 -24.90 -40.16
C GLN A 193 -7.66 -25.18 -41.67
N GLY A 194 -8.46 -24.48 -42.45
CA GLY A 194 -8.42 -24.51 -43.92
C GLY A 194 -7.23 -23.73 -44.54
N GLY A 195 -6.41 -23.08 -43.69
CA GLY A 195 -5.21 -22.35 -44.13
C GLY A 195 -5.46 -20.90 -44.53
N THR A 196 -6.62 -20.33 -44.17
CA THR A 196 -6.86 -18.90 -44.37
C THR A 196 -5.86 -18.09 -43.52
N ASP A 197 -5.25 -17.09 -44.14
CA ASP A 197 -4.32 -16.20 -43.40
C ASP A 197 -5.01 -15.47 -42.26
N PHE A 198 -4.38 -15.50 -41.10
CA PHE A 198 -4.94 -14.91 -39.88
C PHE A 198 -5.23 -13.42 -40.03
N ASN A 199 -4.33 -12.66 -40.65
CA ASN A 199 -4.48 -11.20 -40.79
C ASN A 199 -5.62 -10.85 -41.76
N LEU A 200 -5.79 -11.64 -42.84
CA LEU A 200 -6.94 -11.47 -43.74
C LEU A 200 -8.25 -11.71 -43.02
N LEU A 201 -8.27 -12.75 -42.19
CA LEU A 201 -9.46 -13.06 -41.40
C LEU A 201 -9.71 -12.03 -40.29
N ALA A 202 -8.66 -11.59 -39.57
CA ALA A 202 -8.76 -10.55 -38.56
C ALA A 202 -9.32 -9.24 -39.14
N ALA A 203 -8.90 -8.86 -40.35
CA ALA A 203 -9.41 -7.67 -41.04
C ALA A 203 -10.93 -7.74 -41.38
N GLN A 204 -11.52 -8.92 -41.44
CA GLN A 204 -12.98 -9.06 -41.63
C GLN A 204 -13.75 -8.76 -40.37
N TYR A 205 -13.21 -9.09 -39.18
CA TYR A 205 -13.85 -8.90 -37.89
C TYR A 205 -13.46 -7.56 -37.23
N ASP A 206 -12.26 -7.06 -37.54
CA ASP A 206 -11.78 -5.76 -37.08
C ASP A 206 -11.01 -5.04 -38.20
N PRO A 207 -11.70 -4.38 -39.11
CA PRO A 207 -11.07 -3.68 -40.24
C PRO A 207 -10.24 -2.47 -39.87
N LEU A 208 -10.36 -1.95 -38.62
CA LEU A 208 -9.65 -0.77 -38.19
C LEU A 208 -8.25 -1.09 -37.65
N THR A 209 -8.14 -2.08 -36.77
CA THR A 209 -6.87 -2.45 -36.16
C THR A 209 -6.31 -3.76 -36.67
N ILE A 210 -7.08 -4.54 -37.45
CA ILE A 210 -6.72 -5.88 -37.93
C ILE A 210 -6.41 -6.78 -36.70
N GLY A 211 -7.19 -6.59 -35.66
CA GLY A 211 -7.06 -7.32 -34.39
C GLY A 211 -5.82 -7.01 -33.58
N GLU A 212 -5.13 -5.90 -33.85
CA GLU A 212 -3.87 -5.53 -33.18
C GLU A 212 -4.10 -5.24 -31.70
N LEU A 213 -3.45 -6.01 -30.81
CA LEU A 213 -3.39 -5.77 -29.38
C LEU A 213 -2.09 -5.06 -28.96
N GLY A 214 -1.08 -5.08 -29.84
CA GLY A 214 0.24 -4.52 -29.58
C GLY A 214 1.06 -5.34 -28.59
N TRP A 215 2.08 -4.69 -28.02
CA TRP A 215 2.96 -5.26 -27.01
C TRP A 215 2.37 -5.08 -25.61
N PHE A 216 2.33 -6.17 -24.83
CA PHE A 216 1.89 -6.11 -23.45
C PHE A 216 2.61 -7.12 -22.55
N PRO A 217 2.83 -6.80 -21.27
CA PRO A 217 3.37 -7.71 -20.28
C PRO A 217 2.28 -8.66 -19.76
N ARG A 218 2.69 -9.74 -19.11
CA ARG A 218 1.79 -10.73 -18.49
C ARG A 218 0.85 -10.07 -17.48
N GLY A 219 -0.42 -10.50 -17.50
CA GLY A 219 -1.49 -10.02 -16.65
C GLY A 219 -2.11 -8.70 -17.09
N TYR A 220 -1.68 -8.13 -18.22
CA TYR A 220 -2.16 -6.83 -18.69
C TYR A 220 -3.58 -6.88 -19.27
N LEU A 221 -3.94 -8.00 -19.91
CA LEU A 221 -5.27 -8.14 -20.50
C LEU A 221 -6.32 -8.41 -19.41
N LEU A 222 -7.50 -7.79 -19.56
CA LEU A 222 -8.63 -7.97 -18.65
C LEU A 222 -9.18 -9.39 -18.58
N GLN A 223 -8.91 -10.20 -19.61
CA GLN A 223 -9.34 -11.59 -19.71
C GLN A 223 -8.18 -12.52 -19.37
N PRO A 224 -8.10 -13.07 -18.14
CA PRO A 224 -6.94 -13.88 -17.70
C PRO A 224 -6.67 -15.09 -18.59
N THR A 225 -7.72 -15.74 -19.10
CA THR A 225 -7.59 -16.90 -20.01
C THR A 225 -6.95 -16.53 -21.35
N VAL A 226 -7.24 -15.31 -21.85
CA VAL A 226 -6.67 -14.78 -23.09
C VAL A 226 -5.21 -14.37 -22.88
N ASP A 227 -4.92 -13.71 -21.75
CA ASP A 227 -3.57 -13.33 -21.36
C ASP A 227 -2.67 -14.55 -21.22
N GLU A 228 -3.09 -15.55 -20.45
CA GLU A 228 -2.34 -16.79 -20.27
C GLU A 228 -2.07 -17.52 -21.59
N ALA A 229 -3.09 -17.62 -22.44
CA ALA A 229 -2.95 -18.25 -23.76
C ALA A 229 -1.93 -17.52 -24.62
N ALA A 230 -1.93 -16.18 -24.63
CA ALA A 230 -0.97 -15.38 -25.40
C ALA A 230 0.48 -15.70 -25.03
N PHE A 231 0.76 -15.85 -23.74
CA PHE A 231 2.12 -16.15 -23.25
C PHE A 231 2.54 -17.61 -23.41
N ASN A 232 1.61 -18.52 -23.73
CA ASN A 232 1.90 -19.94 -24.01
C ASN A 232 2.18 -20.22 -25.48
N LEU A 233 1.91 -19.26 -26.38
CA LEU A 233 2.18 -19.40 -27.82
C LEU A 233 3.66 -19.21 -28.15
N GLN A 234 4.04 -19.74 -29.30
CA GLN A 234 5.32 -19.46 -29.98
C GLN A 234 5.12 -18.40 -31.08
N PRO A 235 6.13 -17.59 -31.40
CA PRO A 235 6.04 -16.63 -32.51
C PRO A 235 5.58 -17.32 -33.83
N GLY A 236 4.58 -16.73 -34.46
CA GLY A 236 3.91 -17.26 -35.65
C GLY A 236 2.82 -18.30 -35.36
N GLN A 237 2.63 -18.70 -34.12
CA GLN A 237 1.60 -19.68 -33.75
C GLN A 237 0.24 -19.00 -33.56
N VAL A 238 -0.80 -19.66 -34.05
CA VAL A 238 -2.21 -19.35 -33.81
C VAL A 238 -2.72 -20.22 -32.65
N SER A 239 -3.49 -19.65 -31.75
CA SER A 239 -4.10 -20.38 -30.63
C SER A 239 -5.25 -21.25 -31.10
N GLU A 240 -5.61 -22.24 -30.30
CA GLU A 240 -6.95 -22.83 -30.32
C GLU A 240 -8.00 -21.77 -29.93
N MET A 241 -9.28 -22.11 -30.08
CA MET A 241 -10.38 -21.28 -29.65
C MET A 241 -10.35 -21.09 -28.11
N ILE A 242 -10.33 -19.85 -27.67
CA ILE A 242 -10.31 -19.47 -26.24
C ILE A 242 -11.66 -18.86 -25.91
N GLN A 243 -12.35 -19.38 -24.91
CA GLN A 243 -13.58 -18.81 -24.40
C GLN A 243 -13.29 -17.87 -23.22
N SER A 244 -13.95 -16.71 -23.20
CA SER A 244 -13.94 -15.75 -22.10
C SER A 244 -15.34 -15.24 -21.80
N GLU A 245 -15.48 -14.36 -20.80
CA GLU A 245 -16.76 -13.71 -20.46
C GLU A 245 -17.27 -12.78 -21.58
N VAL A 246 -16.40 -12.33 -22.47
CA VAL A 246 -16.74 -11.39 -23.55
C VAL A 246 -16.78 -12.03 -24.93
N GLY A 247 -16.78 -13.37 -25.00
CA GLY A 247 -16.88 -14.13 -26.25
C GLY A 247 -15.74 -15.12 -26.47
N TYR A 248 -15.46 -15.38 -27.75
CA TYR A 248 -14.47 -16.34 -28.21
C TYR A 248 -13.33 -15.62 -28.91
N HIS A 249 -12.10 -16.06 -28.64
CA HIS A 249 -10.88 -15.43 -29.13
C HIS A 249 -10.02 -16.44 -29.85
N PHE A 250 -9.34 -15.98 -30.89
CA PHE A 250 -8.21 -16.63 -31.53
C PHE A 250 -7.05 -15.64 -31.52
N LEU A 251 -5.88 -16.10 -31.17
CA LEU A 251 -4.69 -15.26 -31.01
C LEU A 251 -3.62 -15.69 -32.00
N LEU A 252 -2.93 -14.74 -32.60
CA LEU A 252 -1.68 -14.95 -33.30
C LEU A 252 -0.57 -14.25 -32.49
N LEU A 253 0.39 -15.01 -31.98
CA LEU A 253 1.61 -14.42 -31.44
C LEU A 253 2.51 -13.99 -32.59
N VAL A 254 2.66 -12.67 -32.75
CA VAL A 254 3.52 -12.08 -33.78
C VAL A 254 4.99 -12.16 -33.37
N GLU A 255 5.28 -11.67 -32.17
CA GLU A 255 6.62 -11.58 -31.61
C GLU A 255 6.61 -11.73 -30.09
N ARG A 256 7.79 -12.09 -29.54
CA ARG A 256 8.06 -12.09 -28.09
C ARG A 256 9.37 -11.39 -27.80
N GLY A 257 9.36 -10.50 -26.80
CA GLY A 257 10.52 -9.74 -26.35
C GLY A 257 10.75 -9.91 -24.86
N ALA A 258 11.79 -10.65 -24.46
CA ALA A 258 12.12 -10.87 -23.05
C ALA A 258 12.51 -9.58 -22.30
N GLN A 259 12.97 -8.56 -23.02
CA GLN A 259 13.38 -7.26 -22.49
C GLN A 259 12.84 -6.14 -23.42
N HIS A 260 11.55 -6.19 -23.72
CA HIS A 260 10.93 -5.18 -24.56
C HIS A 260 10.59 -3.93 -23.74
N THR A 261 10.84 -2.75 -24.32
CA THR A 261 10.54 -1.46 -23.64
C THR A 261 9.04 -1.34 -23.34
N LEU A 262 8.73 -0.98 -22.11
CA LEU A 262 7.35 -0.80 -21.67
C LEU A 262 6.75 0.49 -22.23
N SER A 263 5.53 0.39 -22.74
CA SER A 263 4.71 1.59 -22.94
C SER A 263 4.39 2.27 -21.59
N PRO A 264 4.07 3.57 -21.57
CA PRO A 264 3.68 4.26 -20.33
C PRO A 264 2.56 3.54 -19.58
N ASP A 265 1.54 3.04 -20.28
CA ASP A 265 0.40 2.35 -19.68
C ASP A 265 0.78 0.97 -19.13
N ALA A 266 1.58 0.21 -19.86
CA ALA A 266 2.08 -1.08 -19.41
C ALA A 266 3.00 -0.92 -18.17
N ARG A 267 3.83 0.13 -18.14
CA ARG A 267 4.67 0.45 -16.98
C ARG A 267 3.81 0.80 -15.76
N LEU A 268 2.83 1.68 -15.92
CA LEU A 268 1.91 2.04 -14.84
C LEU A 268 1.13 0.83 -14.32
N PHE A 269 0.72 -0.06 -15.22
CA PHE A 269 0.09 -1.33 -14.84
C PHE A 269 1.02 -2.17 -13.97
N LEU A 270 2.27 -2.41 -14.41
CA LEU A 270 3.24 -3.21 -13.64
C LEU A 270 3.60 -2.56 -12.31
N GLN A 271 3.69 -1.23 -12.24
CA GLN A 271 3.91 -0.49 -10.99
C GLN A 271 2.78 -0.73 -9.99
N ARG A 272 1.53 -0.70 -10.45
CA ARG A 272 0.36 -1.02 -9.59
C ARG A 272 0.39 -2.48 -9.14
N GLN A 273 0.71 -3.40 -10.05
CA GLN A 273 0.83 -4.82 -9.71
C GLN A 273 1.95 -5.08 -8.70
N ALA A 274 3.08 -4.41 -8.83
CA ALA A 274 4.18 -4.52 -7.87
C ALA A 274 3.76 -4.08 -6.45
N VAL A 275 2.99 -2.99 -6.33
CA VAL A 275 2.46 -2.53 -5.04
C VAL A 275 1.45 -3.55 -4.47
N ILE A 276 0.54 -4.07 -5.30
CA ILE A 276 -0.45 -5.07 -4.88
C ILE A 276 0.25 -6.33 -4.37
N GLN A 277 1.16 -6.90 -5.14
CA GLN A 277 1.91 -8.12 -4.79
C GLN A 277 2.76 -7.92 -3.52
N TRP A 278 3.41 -6.75 -3.41
CA TRP A 278 4.17 -6.40 -2.22
C TRP A 278 3.27 -6.37 -0.97
N LEU A 279 2.08 -5.76 -1.08
CA LEU A 279 1.11 -5.70 0.02
C LEU A 279 0.57 -7.07 0.40
N GLU A 280 0.25 -7.92 -0.56
CA GLU A 280 -0.18 -9.30 -0.31
C GLU A 280 0.88 -10.09 0.45
N GLN A 281 2.14 -10.01 0.00
CA GLN A 281 3.25 -10.65 0.69
C GLN A 281 3.44 -10.07 2.10
N ARG A 282 3.45 -8.75 2.24
CA ARG A 282 3.65 -8.10 3.53
C ARG A 282 2.54 -8.44 4.52
N ARG A 283 1.29 -8.53 4.09
CA ARG A 283 0.16 -8.97 4.91
C ARG A 283 0.33 -10.40 5.39
N ALA A 284 0.76 -11.30 4.52
CA ALA A 284 1.01 -12.70 4.86
C ALA A 284 2.14 -12.88 5.91
N GLU A 285 3.12 -11.97 5.92
CA GLU A 285 4.25 -11.96 6.85
C GLU A 285 3.96 -11.20 8.16
N SER A 286 2.81 -10.52 8.26
CA SER A 286 2.49 -9.62 9.38
C SER A 286 1.47 -10.22 10.33
N THR A 287 1.57 -9.87 11.62
CA THR A 287 0.53 -10.14 12.61
C THR A 287 -0.50 -9.02 12.55
N ILE A 288 -1.71 -9.34 12.11
CA ILE A 288 -2.83 -8.38 12.01
C ILE A 288 -3.96 -8.89 12.89
N GLU A 289 -4.31 -8.10 13.91
CA GLU A 289 -5.40 -8.36 14.85
C GLU A 289 -6.52 -7.36 14.58
N ILE A 290 -7.69 -7.83 14.16
CA ILE A 290 -8.89 -7.00 13.97
C ILE A 290 -9.71 -7.06 15.25
N LEU A 291 -10.01 -5.90 15.85
CA LEU A 291 -10.66 -5.74 17.14
C LEU A 291 -12.07 -5.12 17.05
N VAL A 292 -12.47 -4.68 15.85
CA VAL A 292 -13.84 -4.22 15.55
C VAL A 292 -14.59 -5.28 14.75
N PRO A 293 -15.95 -5.35 14.86
CA PRO A 293 -16.77 -6.31 14.15
C PRO A 293 -16.89 -6.01 12.65
#